data_f1b0a7374a2b53a2a2a2dfc5de085f55
#
_entry.id   f1b0a7374a2b53a2a2a2dfc5de085f55
#
_cell.length_a   1.000
_cell.length_b   1.000
_cell.length_c   1.000
_cell.angle_alpha   90.00
_cell.angle_beta   90.00
_cell.angle_gamma   90.00
#
_symmetry.space_group_name_H-M   'P 1'
#
loop_
_entity.id
_entity.type
_entity.pdbx_description
1 polymer ?
#
loop_
_entity_poly.entity_id
_entity_poly.type
_entity_poly.pdbx_seq_one_letter_code
_entity_poly.pdbx_strand_id
1 'polypeptide(L)'
;MVAKIKSRYKVTNWREYNESLVSRGDITIWFSEDALDSWEHPNDTAKVGRPFLYSDTAIECLLTIRELFKLPYRQTEGFGRSLVGLLNVDVAIPDFTSLAKRSAKLGISLSITNKRGPIDIVVDSTGLKVFGEGEWKMRTHGKSKRRTWRKVHLSVDPETHEMVAEVLTENSKDDASQVAPMLEQIDQPVETFYGDGGYDKWKVYDLLESKNIQPVVPPQHNARIKQHGNATSEPLARDEAIRGIRSLGRKSWKQEVGYHRRSLAETAMYRLKQTFGNKLKNRTIDNQNIESRIRCKILNQFTHLGLSQFE
;
A
#
# COMPACT_ATOMS: atom_id res chain seq x y z
N MET A 1 27.53 -9.28 -32.94
CA MET A 1 26.74 -9.10 -31.70
C MET A 1 26.98 -7.67 -31.20
N VAL A 2 26.01 -6.79 -31.34
CA VAL A 2 26.11 -5.42 -30.81
C VAL A 2 25.79 -5.50 -29.33
N ALA A 3 26.76 -5.18 -28.49
CA ALA A 3 26.58 -5.12 -27.04
C ALA A 3 25.49 -4.09 -26.73
N LYS A 4 24.36 -4.51 -26.15
CA LYS A 4 23.35 -3.60 -25.59
C LYS A 4 24.03 -2.75 -24.52
N ILE A 5 24.28 -1.49 -24.81
CA ILE A 5 24.68 -0.50 -23.82
C ILE A 5 23.54 -0.43 -22.80
N LYS A 6 23.76 -0.96 -21.60
CA LYS A 6 22.86 -0.74 -20.47
C LYS A 6 22.89 0.75 -20.16
N SER A 7 21.77 1.44 -20.37
CA SER A 7 21.63 2.81 -19.88
C SER A 7 21.91 2.79 -18.36
N ARG A 8 22.95 3.49 -17.93
CA ARG A 8 23.22 3.68 -16.50
C ARG A 8 22.34 4.83 -16.04
N TYR A 9 21.29 4.51 -15.32
CA TYR A 9 20.52 5.52 -14.60
C TYR A 9 21.45 6.18 -13.58
N LYS A 10 21.60 7.50 -13.68
CA LYS A 10 22.39 8.29 -12.76
C LYS A 10 21.47 9.08 -11.85
N VAL A 11 21.64 8.93 -10.55
CA VAL A 11 20.89 9.75 -9.58
C VAL A 11 21.41 11.19 -9.68
N THR A 12 20.51 12.14 -9.92
CA THR A 12 20.83 13.56 -10.13
C THR A 12 20.78 14.38 -8.85
N ASN A 13 19.96 13.99 -7.88
CA ASN A 13 19.72 14.69 -6.62
C ASN A 13 20.36 13.98 -5.40
N TRP A 14 21.61 13.50 -5.51
CA TRP A 14 22.25 12.72 -4.46
C TRP A 14 22.27 13.39 -3.09
N ARG A 15 22.51 14.70 -3.03
CA ARG A 15 22.59 15.44 -1.76
C ARG A 15 21.26 15.44 -1.04
N GLU A 16 20.20 15.84 -1.73
CA GLU A 16 18.83 15.91 -1.20
C GLU A 16 18.32 14.51 -0.85
N TYR A 17 18.62 13.53 -1.69
CA TYR A 17 18.24 12.14 -1.44
C TYR A 17 18.95 11.57 -0.20
N ASN A 18 20.26 11.81 -0.02
CA ASN A 18 20.97 11.36 1.17
C ASN A 18 20.40 12.03 2.44
N GLU A 19 20.10 13.32 2.40
CA GLU A 19 19.46 14.00 3.52
C GLU A 19 18.09 13.38 3.86
N SER A 20 17.30 13.05 2.84
CA SER A 20 16.03 12.35 3.05
C SER A 20 16.21 10.97 3.71
N LEU A 21 17.30 10.27 3.40
CA LEU A 21 17.63 8.98 4.03
C LEU A 21 18.05 9.14 5.50
N VAL A 22 18.80 10.19 5.82
CA VAL A 22 19.18 10.54 7.20
C VAL A 22 17.93 10.89 8.00
N SER A 23 17.06 11.73 7.45
CA SER A 23 15.82 12.18 8.09
C SER A 23 14.83 11.04 8.41
N ARG A 24 14.91 9.90 7.70
CA ARG A 24 14.09 8.72 8.05
C ARG A 24 14.39 8.16 9.44
N GLY A 25 15.57 8.44 9.98
CA GLY A 25 16.01 8.07 11.33
C GLY A 25 15.61 9.08 12.40
N ASP A 26 15.08 10.24 12.03
CA ASP A 26 14.67 11.27 12.99
C ASP A 26 13.40 10.83 13.73
N ILE A 27 13.54 10.65 15.04
CA ILE A 27 12.44 10.18 15.89
C ILE A 27 11.31 11.20 16.01
N THR A 28 11.59 12.51 15.84
CA THR A 28 10.60 13.57 15.96
C THR A 28 9.55 13.54 14.85
N ILE A 29 9.87 12.95 13.69
CA ILE A 29 8.92 12.69 12.60
C ILE A 29 7.83 11.70 13.04
N TRP A 30 8.19 10.77 13.92
CA TRP A 30 7.33 9.66 14.33
C TRP A 30 6.69 9.88 15.70
N PHE A 31 7.28 10.76 16.49
CA PHE A 31 6.85 11.15 17.83
C PHE A 31 6.83 12.67 17.92
N SER A 32 5.92 13.29 17.12
CA SER A 32 5.82 14.73 16.96
C SER A 32 5.09 15.41 18.13
N GLU A 33 5.29 16.70 18.28
CA GLU A 33 4.56 17.52 19.25
C GLU A 33 3.05 17.42 19.05
N ASP A 34 2.56 17.49 17.80
CA ASP A 34 1.13 17.34 17.47
C ASP A 34 0.57 15.96 17.93
N ALA A 35 1.39 14.90 17.83
CA ALA A 35 1.00 13.59 18.30
C ALA A 35 0.92 13.55 19.84
N LEU A 36 1.79 14.28 20.52
CA LEU A 36 1.79 14.40 21.98
C LEU A 36 0.60 15.23 22.48
N ASP A 37 0.28 16.32 21.82
CA ASP A 37 -0.88 17.18 22.17
C ASP A 37 -2.22 16.42 22.03
N SER A 38 -2.29 15.50 21.06
CA SER A 38 -3.45 14.63 20.84
C SER A 38 -3.34 13.23 21.47
N TRP A 39 -2.49 13.05 22.47
CA TRP A 39 -2.17 11.72 23.03
C TRP A 39 -3.33 11.07 23.79
N GLU A 40 -4.07 11.85 24.54
CA GLU A 40 -5.21 11.36 25.30
C GLU A 40 -6.47 11.30 24.44
N HIS A 41 -7.36 10.35 24.76
CA HIS A 41 -8.63 10.21 24.07
C HIS A 41 -9.64 11.22 24.60
N PRO A 42 -10.24 12.09 23.78
CA PRO A 42 -11.13 13.17 24.25
C PRO A 42 -12.42 12.64 24.94
N ASN A 43 -12.87 11.43 24.57
CA ASN A 43 -14.08 10.80 25.15
C ASN A 43 -15.35 11.66 25.02
N ASP A 44 -15.47 12.47 23.96
CA ASP A 44 -16.57 13.39 23.72
C ASP A 44 -17.94 12.72 23.50
N THR A 45 -17.91 11.43 23.16
CA THR A 45 -19.13 10.63 22.93
C THR A 45 -19.33 9.65 24.07
N ALA A 46 -20.53 9.66 24.66
CA ALA A 46 -20.92 8.69 25.67
C ALA A 46 -20.85 7.25 25.11
N LYS A 47 -19.97 6.44 25.66
CA LYS A 47 -19.86 5.01 25.36
C LYS A 47 -20.15 4.19 26.59
N VAL A 48 -20.81 3.04 26.41
CA VAL A 48 -20.97 2.06 27.48
C VAL A 48 -19.62 1.39 27.75
N GLY A 49 -19.18 1.39 29.02
CA GLY A 49 -17.94 0.76 29.46
C GLY A 49 -16.88 1.78 29.90
N ARG A 50 -15.67 1.27 30.16
CA ARG A 50 -14.54 2.11 30.60
C ARG A 50 -14.10 3.05 29.46
N PRO A 51 -13.96 4.36 29.71
CA PRO A 51 -13.45 5.31 28.74
C PRO A 51 -12.07 4.91 28.19
N PHE A 52 -11.78 5.30 26.96
CA PHE A 52 -10.43 5.13 26.41
C PHE A 52 -9.50 6.16 27.06
N LEU A 53 -8.32 5.72 27.46
CA LEU A 53 -7.29 6.62 27.99
C LEU A 53 -6.46 7.22 26.86
N TYR A 54 -6.13 6.43 25.85
CA TYR A 54 -5.26 6.81 24.75
C TYR A 54 -6.03 7.05 23.47
N SER A 55 -5.64 8.06 22.71
CA SER A 55 -6.18 8.35 21.37
C SER A 55 -5.75 7.31 20.32
N ASP A 56 -6.37 7.34 19.16
CA ASP A 56 -5.92 6.55 18.02
C ASP A 56 -4.55 7.02 17.53
N THR A 57 -4.25 8.31 17.61
CA THR A 57 -2.94 8.90 17.29
C THR A 57 -1.83 8.31 18.17
N ALA A 58 -2.04 8.21 19.49
CA ALA A 58 -1.07 7.61 20.40
C ALA A 58 -0.79 6.13 20.07
N ILE A 59 -1.84 5.38 19.76
CA ILE A 59 -1.72 3.97 19.37
C ILE A 59 -0.97 3.85 18.01
N GLU A 60 -1.34 4.65 17.04
CA GLU A 60 -0.70 4.67 15.71
C GLU A 60 0.79 5.03 15.81
N CYS A 61 1.13 6.05 16.59
CA CYS A 61 2.51 6.48 16.82
C CYS A 61 3.37 5.30 17.35
N LEU A 62 2.92 4.62 18.39
CA LEU A 62 3.66 3.49 18.96
C LEU A 62 3.71 2.27 18.03
N LEU A 63 2.68 2.02 17.25
CA LEU A 63 2.70 0.97 16.23
C LEU A 63 3.63 1.32 15.06
N THR A 64 3.75 2.59 14.71
CA THR A 64 4.73 3.08 13.72
C THR A 64 6.15 2.82 14.19
N ILE A 65 6.47 3.21 15.43
CA ILE A 65 7.75 2.90 16.07
C ILE A 65 8.01 1.39 16.11
N ARG A 66 6.99 0.62 16.43
CA ARG A 66 7.06 -0.85 16.44
C ARG A 66 7.49 -1.41 15.08
N GLU A 67 6.91 -0.93 13.98
CA GLU A 67 7.25 -1.42 12.63
C GLU A 67 8.64 -0.93 12.18
N LEU A 68 8.99 0.33 12.43
CA LEU A 68 10.30 0.90 12.09
C LEU A 68 11.44 0.15 12.77
N PHE A 69 11.35 -0.04 14.08
CA PHE A 69 12.39 -0.69 14.88
C PHE A 69 12.19 -2.22 15.02
N LYS A 70 11.16 -2.77 14.37
CA LYS A 70 10.84 -4.22 14.34
C LYS A 70 10.63 -4.82 15.74
N LEU A 71 10.09 -4.04 16.68
CA LEU A 71 9.92 -4.41 18.08
C LEU A 71 8.74 -5.38 18.29
N PRO A 72 8.83 -6.33 19.24
CA PRO A 72 7.67 -6.99 19.84
C PRO A 72 6.85 -6.01 20.69
N TYR A 73 5.54 -6.26 20.89
CA TYR A 73 4.65 -5.36 21.65
C TYR A 73 5.18 -4.97 23.03
N ARG A 74 5.73 -5.92 23.80
CA ARG A 74 6.30 -5.62 25.13
C ARG A 74 7.52 -4.70 25.05
N GLN A 75 8.37 -4.88 24.04
CA GLN A 75 9.52 -4.00 23.82
C GLN A 75 9.08 -2.63 23.31
N THR A 76 7.99 -2.55 22.55
CA THR A 76 7.40 -1.27 22.11
C THR A 76 6.96 -0.43 23.31
N GLU A 77 6.29 -1.04 24.27
CA GLU A 77 5.93 -0.38 25.54
C GLU A 77 7.17 0.13 26.28
N GLY A 78 8.18 -0.72 26.46
CA GLY A 78 9.43 -0.32 27.15
C GLY A 78 10.19 0.79 26.42
N PHE A 79 10.23 0.71 25.08
CA PHE A 79 10.85 1.74 24.24
C PHE A 79 10.11 3.08 24.37
N GLY A 80 8.77 3.05 24.29
CA GLY A 80 7.95 4.26 24.47
C GLY A 80 8.16 4.90 25.84
N ARG A 81 8.16 4.12 26.92
CA ARG A 81 8.45 4.63 28.28
C ARG A 81 9.84 5.28 28.38
N SER A 82 10.85 4.67 27.76
CA SER A 82 12.20 5.24 27.71
C SER A 82 12.24 6.55 26.92
N LEU A 83 11.52 6.59 25.79
CA LEU A 83 11.49 7.75 24.91
C LEU A 83 10.86 8.97 25.59
N VAL A 84 9.69 8.82 26.23
CA VAL A 84 9.05 9.94 26.95
C VAL A 84 9.91 10.43 28.12
N GLY A 85 10.61 9.52 28.80
CA GLY A 85 11.57 9.89 29.84
C GLY A 85 12.76 10.69 29.30
N LEU A 86 13.31 10.31 28.17
CA LEU A 86 14.42 11.01 27.53
C LEU A 86 14.02 12.39 26.96
N LEU A 87 12.82 12.49 26.41
CA LEU A 87 12.26 13.73 25.87
C LEU A 87 11.68 14.64 26.98
N ASN A 88 11.63 14.15 28.22
CA ASN A 88 11.04 14.87 29.37
C ASN A 88 9.59 15.31 29.10
N VAL A 89 8.79 14.41 28.50
CA VAL A 89 7.37 14.64 28.19
C VAL A 89 6.52 13.88 29.20
N ASP A 90 5.48 14.53 29.72
CA ASP A 90 4.57 13.93 30.72
C ASP A 90 3.35 13.32 30.04
N VAL A 91 3.56 12.17 29.37
CA VAL A 91 2.47 11.36 28.80
C VAL A 91 2.58 9.92 29.24
N ALA A 92 1.44 9.29 29.51
CA ALA A 92 1.39 7.88 29.84
C ALA A 92 1.53 7.00 28.59
N ILE A 93 2.28 5.89 28.68
CA ILE A 93 2.44 4.95 27.58
C ILE A 93 1.48 3.77 27.75
N PRO A 94 0.70 3.41 26.70
CA PRO A 94 -0.16 2.23 26.69
C PRO A 94 0.62 0.96 26.96
N ASP A 95 0.09 0.10 27.82
CA ASP A 95 0.63 -1.25 28.00
C ASP A 95 0.49 -2.08 26.71
N PHE A 96 1.33 -3.11 26.58
CA PHE A 96 1.38 -3.96 25.38
C PHE A 96 0.06 -4.66 25.07
N THR A 97 -0.80 -4.92 26.08
CA THR A 97 -2.10 -5.55 25.85
C THR A 97 -3.11 -4.56 25.29
N SER A 98 -3.07 -3.32 25.73
CA SER A 98 -3.86 -2.20 25.19
C SER A 98 -3.45 -1.91 23.76
N LEU A 99 -2.15 -1.84 23.46
CA LEU A 99 -1.63 -1.69 22.09
C LEU A 99 -2.16 -2.80 21.17
N ALA A 100 -2.04 -4.06 21.57
CA ALA A 100 -2.45 -5.20 20.75
C ALA A 100 -3.98 -5.25 20.52
N LYS A 101 -4.78 -4.86 21.52
CA LYS A 101 -6.25 -4.83 21.41
C LYS A 101 -6.74 -3.65 20.57
N ARG A 102 -6.15 -2.46 20.77
CA ARG A 102 -6.52 -1.24 20.04
C ARG A 102 -6.06 -1.30 18.59
N SER A 103 -4.91 -1.91 18.31
CA SER A 103 -4.40 -2.12 16.95
C SER A 103 -5.47 -2.71 16.02
N ALA A 104 -6.17 -3.76 16.42
CA ALA A 104 -7.18 -4.42 15.57
C ALA A 104 -8.36 -3.52 15.14
N LYS A 105 -8.57 -2.38 15.82
CA LYS A 105 -9.73 -1.48 15.63
C LYS A 105 -9.34 -0.11 15.11
N LEU A 106 -8.06 0.10 14.81
CA LEU A 106 -7.54 1.39 14.41
C LEU A 106 -7.96 1.73 12.98
N GLY A 107 -8.48 2.93 12.77
CA GLY A 107 -8.82 3.46 11.45
C GLY A 107 -7.63 4.23 10.87
N ILE A 108 -6.83 3.60 10.01
CA ILE A 108 -5.70 4.27 9.36
C ILE A 108 -6.08 4.64 7.93
N SER A 109 -6.00 5.92 7.61
CA SER A 109 -6.14 6.42 6.25
C SER A 109 -4.77 6.52 5.55
N LEU A 110 -4.75 6.26 4.25
CA LEU A 110 -3.62 6.49 3.34
C LEU A 110 -3.88 7.73 2.46
N SER A 111 -4.53 8.75 3.01
CA SER A 111 -4.85 9.98 2.28
C SER A 111 -3.60 10.63 1.67
N ILE A 112 -3.75 11.13 0.44
CA ILE A 112 -2.71 11.86 -0.29
C ILE A 112 -2.59 13.27 0.28
N THR A 113 -1.37 13.69 0.60
CA THR A 113 -1.11 14.94 1.31
C THR A 113 -1.03 16.04 0.33
N ASN A 114 -1.47 16.54 -0.51
CA ASN A 114 -1.27 17.78 -1.32
C ASN A 114 -1.76 17.72 -2.78
N LYS A 115 -2.59 16.77 -3.16
CA LYS A 115 -3.09 16.77 -4.53
C LYS A 115 -4.39 17.54 -4.69
N ARG A 116 -4.37 18.43 -5.65
CA ARG A 116 -5.57 19.14 -6.13
C ARG A 116 -5.92 18.58 -7.50
N GLY A 117 -7.06 17.88 -7.61
CA GLY A 117 -7.57 17.36 -8.88
C GLY A 117 -7.55 15.84 -9.00
N PRO A 118 -7.92 15.30 -10.17
CA PRO A 118 -7.95 13.87 -10.45
C PRO A 118 -6.53 13.26 -10.40
N ILE A 119 -6.48 11.98 -10.05
CA ILE A 119 -5.24 11.20 -9.98
C ILE A 119 -5.30 9.98 -10.89
N ASP A 120 -4.15 9.56 -11.36
CA ASP A 120 -3.96 8.22 -11.91
C ASP A 120 -3.66 7.22 -10.81
N ILE A 121 -4.05 5.96 -10.98
CA ILE A 121 -3.68 4.90 -10.06
C ILE A 121 -3.09 3.70 -10.78
N VAL A 122 -2.05 3.14 -10.20
CA VAL A 122 -1.45 1.89 -10.65
C VAL A 122 -1.72 0.82 -9.60
N VAL A 123 -2.30 -0.30 -10.01
CA VAL A 123 -2.75 -1.36 -9.10
C VAL A 123 -2.00 -2.67 -9.38
N ASP A 124 -1.56 -3.31 -8.31
CA ASP A 124 -0.96 -4.65 -8.37
C ASP A 124 -1.07 -5.35 -7.01
N SER A 125 -0.75 -6.64 -6.93
CA SER A 125 -0.79 -7.41 -5.70
C SER A 125 0.51 -8.17 -5.42
N THR A 126 0.80 -8.40 -4.14
CA THR A 126 1.97 -9.19 -3.75
C THR A 126 1.69 -10.07 -2.53
N GLY A 127 2.40 -11.20 -2.44
CA GLY A 127 2.30 -12.10 -1.29
C GLY A 127 3.20 -11.69 -0.13
N LEU A 128 2.64 -11.76 1.09
CA LEU A 128 3.38 -11.68 2.36
C LEU A 128 3.17 -12.96 3.16
N LYS A 129 4.24 -13.48 3.76
CA LYS A 129 4.17 -14.67 4.63
C LYS A 129 3.60 -14.28 6.00
N VAL A 130 2.81 -15.16 6.61
CA VAL A 130 2.38 -14.99 8.01
C VAL A 130 3.43 -15.60 8.93
N PHE A 131 3.81 -14.84 9.96
CA PHE A 131 4.77 -15.29 10.97
C PHE A 131 4.16 -16.43 11.82
N GLY A 132 4.95 -17.47 12.12
CA GLY A 132 4.62 -18.50 13.10
C GLY A 132 4.36 -19.90 12.55
N GLU A 133 4.11 -20.09 11.27
CA GLU A 133 4.14 -21.42 10.66
C GLU A 133 5.56 -21.72 10.13
N GLY A 134 6.39 -22.28 11.03
CA GLY A 134 7.82 -22.43 10.82
C GLY A 134 8.18 -23.25 9.59
N GLU A 135 9.12 -22.77 8.81
CA GLU A 135 9.76 -23.53 7.71
C GLU A 135 10.34 -24.85 8.21
N TRP A 136 10.72 -24.92 9.50
CA TRP A 136 11.22 -26.12 10.15
C TRP A 136 10.15 -27.23 10.23
N LYS A 137 8.91 -26.90 10.63
CA LYS A 137 7.80 -27.87 10.66
C LYS A 137 7.42 -28.38 9.27
N MET A 138 7.59 -27.55 8.24
CA MET A 138 7.38 -27.96 6.85
C MET A 138 8.47 -28.93 6.35
N ARG A 139 9.71 -28.75 6.80
CA ARG A 139 10.83 -29.63 6.45
C ARG A 139 10.77 -30.98 7.14
N THR A 140 10.30 -31.02 8.39
CA THR A 140 10.28 -32.25 9.22
C THR A 140 9.00 -33.10 9.10
N HIS A 141 7.85 -32.48 8.80
CA HIS A 141 6.55 -33.17 8.84
C HIS A 141 5.83 -33.24 7.47
N GLY A 142 6.51 -32.94 6.37
CA GLY A 142 5.99 -33.14 5.02
C GLY A 142 4.88 -32.16 4.60
N LYS A 143 4.27 -32.42 3.43
CA LYS A 143 3.37 -31.55 2.69
C LYS A 143 2.03 -31.17 3.36
N SER A 144 1.76 -31.59 4.59
CA SER A 144 0.43 -31.45 5.21
C SER A 144 0.12 -30.09 5.81
N LYS A 145 1.10 -29.20 6.03
CA LYS A 145 0.87 -27.84 6.54
C LYS A 145 1.23 -26.81 5.50
N ARG A 146 0.20 -26.26 4.83
CA ARG A 146 0.37 -25.16 3.88
C ARG A 146 0.91 -23.92 4.61
N ARG A 147 1.91 -23.28 4.00
CA ARG A 147 2.37 -21.93 4.44
C ARG A 147 1.20 -20.97 4.29
N THR A 148 0.89 -20.26 5.37
CA THR A 148 -0.13 -19.21 5.31
C THR A 148 0.46 -17.97 4.67
N TRP A 149 -0.15 -17.53 3.59
CA TRP A 149 0.17 -16.30 2.89
C TRP A 149 -1.01 -15.35 2.97
N ARG A 150 -0.71 -14.07 3.01
CA ARG A 150 -1.66 -13.01 2.75
C ARG A 150 -1.30 -12.34 1.45
N LYS A 151 -2.28 -11.81 0.77
CA LYS A 151 -2.09 -11.02 -0.45
C LYS A 151 -2.35 -9.56 -0.11
N VAL A 152 -1.38 -8.71 -0.38
CA VAL A 152 -1.51 -7.25 -0.27
C VAL A 152 -1.78 -6.71 -1.66
N HIS A 153 -2.89 -6.02 -1.81
CA HIS A 153 -3.26 -5.27 -3.00
C HIS A 153 -2.94 -3.80 -2.73
N LEU A 154 -2.18 -3.18 -3.62
CA LEU A 154 -1.76 -1.78 -3.50
C LEU A 154 -2.27 -0.98 -4.67
N SER A 155 -2.74 0.21 -4.38
CA SER A 155 -2.97 1.28 -5.36
C SER A 155 -1.96 2.39 -5.10
N VAL A 156 -1.25 2.79 -6.15
CA VAL A 156 -0.15 3.76 -6.08
C VAL A 156 -0.41 4.89 -7.06
N ASP A 157 -0.26 6.12 -6.64
CA ASP A 157 -0.24 7.28 -7.53
C ASP A 157 1.11 7.32 -8.29
N PRO A 158 1.12 7.21 -9.62
CA PRO A 158 2.34 7.16 -10.39
C PRO A 158 3.11 8.49 -10.45
N GLU A 159 2.52 9.60 -10.04
CA GLU A 159 3.20 10.90 -10.01
C GLU A 159 3.89 11.16 -8.68
N THR A 160 3.18 10.89 -7.57
CA THR A 160 3.73 11.12 -6.22
C THR A 160 4.44 9.91 -5.65
N HIS A 161 4.23 8.72 -6.23
CA HIS A 161 4.70 7.43 -5.71
C HIS A 161 4.11 7.07 -4.33
N GLU A 162 3.04 7.74 -3.91
CA GLU A 162 2.31 7.43 -2.68
C GLU A 162 1.40 6.22 -2.87
N MET A 163 1.30 5.41 -1.85
CA MET A 163 0.30 4.35 -1.74
C MET A 163 -1.01 4.99 -1.29
N VAL A 164 -2.00 4.99 -2.17
CA VAL A 164 -3.28 5.68 -1.96
C VAL A 164 -4.38 4.77 -1.43
N ALA A 165 -4.23 3.46 -1.64
CA ALA A 165 -5.09 2.44 -1.06
C ALA A 165 -4.33 1.13 -0.83
N GLU A 166 -4.77 0.38 0.19
CA GLU A 166 -4.22 -0.91 0.55
C GLU A 166 -5.33 -1.84 1.03
N VAL A 167 -5.32 -3.08 0.53
CA VAL A 167 -6.23 -4.14 1.00
C VAL A 167 -5.44 -5.41 1.23
N LEU A 168 -5.50 -5.95 2.45
CA LEU A 168 -4.92 -7.25 2.79
C LEU A 168 -5.99 -8.33 2.74
N THR A 169 -5.72 -9.41 2.02
CA THR A 169 -6.65 -10.53 1.87
C THR A 169 -5.99 -11.87 2.12
N GLU A 170 -6.81 -12.90 2.21
CA GLU A 170 -6.34 -14.26 2.06
C GLU A 170 -5.78 -14.52 0.65
N ASN A 171 -4.84 -15.43 0.54
CA ASN A 171 -4.18 -15.75 -0.74
C ASN A 171 -5.13 -16.24 -1.84
N SER A 172 -6.29 -16.79 -1.46
CA SER A 172 -7.31 -17.31 -2.39
C SER A 172 -8.16 -16.23 -3.07
N LYS A 173 -8.12 -14.99 -2.57
CA LYS A 173 -8.94 -13.91 -3.11
C LYS A 173 -8.44 -13.42 -4.46
N ASP A 174 -9.38 -13.18 -5.35
CA ASP A 174 -9.15 -12.67 -6.70
C ASP A 174 -8.79 -11.18 -6.69
N ASP A 175 -7.74 -10.80 -7.42
CA ASP A 175 -7.23 -9.43 -7.47
C ASP A 175 -8.27 -8.44 -8.01
N ALA A 176 -8.98 -8.82 -9.05
CA ALA A 176 -10.02 -8.01 -9.65
C ALA A 176 -11.20 -7.72 -8.69
N SER A 177 -11.42 -8.57 -7.67
CA SER A 177 -12.45 -8.35 -6.64
C SER A 177 -12.05 -7.28 -5.61
N GLN A 178 -10.79 -6.89 -5.57
CA GLN A 178 -10.29 -5.91 -4.63
C GLN A 178 -10.24 -4.49 -5.20
N VAL A 179 -10.58 -4.31 -6.48
CA VAL A 179 -10.62 -2.98 -7.12
C VAL A 179 -11.65 -2.07 -6.44
N ALA A 180 -12.86 -2.56 -6.19
CA ALA A 180 -13.89 -1.77 -5.51
C ALA A 180 -13.47 -1.34 -4.10
N PRO A 181 -13.02 -2.24 -3.19
CA PRO A 181 -12.53 -1.86 -1.87
C PRO A 181 -11.33 -0.90 -1.87
N MET A 182 -10.49 -0.94 -2.92
CA MET A 182 -9.40 0.03 -3.07
C MET A 182 -9.92 1.40 -3.49
N LEU A 183 -10.82 1.46 -4.47
CA LEU A 183 -11.41 2.73 -4.93
C LEU A 183 -12.24 3.42 -3.84
N GLU A 184 -12.84 2.67 -2.93
CA GLU A 184 -13.59 3.21 -1.78
C GLU A 184 -12.70 3.89 -0.73
N GLN A 185 -11.39 3.65 -0.74
CA GLN A 185 -10.43 4.27 0.16
C GLN A 185 -9.85 5.59 -0.40
N ILE A 186 -10.12 5.90 -1.66
CA ILE A 186 -9.53 7.04 -2.36
C ILE A 186 -10.57 8.16 -2.43
N ASP A 187 -10.30 9.26 -1.74
CA ASP A 187 -11.20 10.42 -1.69
C ASP A 187 -11.14 11.28 -2.96
N GLN A 188 -9.99 11.27 -3.66
CA GLN A 188 -9.80 12.05 -4.88
C GLN A 188 -10.46 11.38 -6.08
N PRO A 189 -10.94 12.15 -7.06
CA PRO A 189 -11.35 11.59 -8.35
C PRO A 189 -10.20 10.83 -9.01
N VAL A 190 -10.47 9.62 -9.49
CA VAL A 190 -9.50 8.82 -10.24
C VAL A 190 -9.77 9.01 -11.73
N GLU A 191 -8.73 9.39 -12.50
CA GLU A 191 -8.83 9.57 -13.94
C GLU A 191 -8.52 8.27 -14.68
N THR A 192 -7.36 7.67 -14.39
CA THR A 192 -6.90 6.46 -15.09
C THR A 192 -6.56 5.34 -14.12
N PHE A 193 -6.98 4.13 -14.44
CA PHE A 193 -6.65 2.89 -13.73
C PHE A 193 -5.69 2.05 -14.57
N TYR A 194 -4.47 1.83 -14.09
CA TYR A 194 -3.48 0.95 -14.70
C TYR A 194 -3.42 -0.39 -13.94
N GLY A 195 -3.74 -1.49 -14.63
CA GLY A 195 -3.66 -2.83 -14.07
C GLY A 195 -3.00 -3.82 -15.02
N ASP A 196 -2.57 -4.97 -14.53
CA ASP A 196 -2.09 -6.04 -15.39
C ASP A 196 -3.25 -6.84 -16.01
N GLY A 197 -2.92 -7.85 -16.84
CA GLY A 197 -3.93 -8.71 -17.48
C GLY A 197 -4.76 -9.57 -16.50
N GLY A 198 -4.40 -9.63 -15.22
CA GLY A 198 -5.21 -10.25 -14.15
C GLY A 198 -6.49 -9.46 -13.86
N TYR A 199 -6.46 -8.16 -14.13
CA TYR A 199 -7.62 -7.26 -14.02
C TYR A 199 -8.50 -7.23 -15.27
N ASP A 200 -8.16 -7.94 -16.37
CA ASP A 200 -8.98 -8.05 -17.59
C ASP A 200 -10.25 -8.88 -17.35
N LYS A 201 -11.17 -8.33 -16.59
CA LYS A 201 -12.48 -8.93 -16.25
C LYS A 201 -13.59 -7.92 -16.40
N TRP A 202 -14.72 -8.32 -16.98
CA TRP A 202 -15.86 -7.45 -17.22
C TRP A 202 -16.28 -6.67 -15.98
N LYS A 203 -16.37 -7.32 -14.83
CA LYS A 203 -16.71 -6.67 -13.56
C LYS A 203 -15.80 -5.48 -13.20
N VAL A 204 -14.53 -5.48 -13.66
CA VAL A 204 -13.62 -4.35 -13.45
C VAL A 204 -13.97 -3.23 -14.40
N TYR A 205 -14.17 -3.54 -15.69
CA TYR A 205 -14.54 -2.52 -16.68
C TYR A 205 -15.88 -1.87 -16.33
N ASP A 206 -16.91 -2.65 -15.97
CA ASP A 206 -18.23 -2.15 -15.56
C ASP A 206 -18.12 -1.22 -14.34
N LEU A 207 -17.30 -1.56 -13.36
CA LEU A 207 -17.03 -0.72 -12.19
C LEU A 207 -16.32 0.59 -12.56
N LEU A 208 -15.27 0.52 -13.36
CA LEU A 208 -14.49 1.69 -13.78
C LEU A 208 -15.34 2.63 -14.64
N GLU A 209 -16.14 2.09 -15.56
CA GLU A 209 -17.10 2.85 -16.37
C GLU A 209 -18.13 3.57 -15.51
N SER A 210 -18.71 2.88 -14.51
CA SER A 210 -19.67 3.50 -13.58
C SER A 210 -19.11 4.68 -12.78
N LYS A 211 -17.79 4.78 -12.67
CA LYS A 211 -17.07 5.85 -11.96
C LYS A 211 -16.37 6.83 -12.92
N ASN A 212 -16.56 6.70 -14.23
CA ASN A 212 -15.88 7.48 -15.28
C ASN A 212 -14.34 7.39 -15.20
N ILE A 213 -13.80 6.20 -14.87
CA ILE A 213 -12.37 5.95 -14.78
C ILE A 213 -11.91 5.25 -16.06
N GLN A 214 -10.87 5.77 -16.70
CA GLN A 214 -10.29 5.17 -17.90
C GLN A 214 -9.48 3.92 -17.57
N PRO A 215 -9.81 2.71 -18.07
CA PRO A 215 -9.02 1.51 -17.83
C PRO A 215 -7.84 1.39 -18.82
N VAL A 216 -6.64 1.21 -18.31
CA VAL A 216 -5.44 0.83 -19.06
C VAL A 216 -5.00 -0.58 -18.59
N VAL A 217 -5.73 -1.58 -19.08
CA VAL A 217 -5.51 -3.00 -18.76
C VAL A 217 -5.30 -3.76 -20.07
N PRO A 218 -4.15 -4.45 -20.24
CA PRO A 218 -3.91 -5.22 -21.45
C PRO A 218 -4.82 -6.45 -21.48
N PRO A 219 -5.71 -6.56 -22.48
CA PRO A 219 -6.57 -7.72 -22.62
C PRO A 219 -5.78 -9.03 -22.71
N GLN A 220 -6.36 -10.12 -22.20
CA GLN A 220 -5.75 -11.44 -22.30
C GLN A 220 -5.54 -11.86 -23.77
N HIS A 221 -4.61 -12.76 -24.03
CA HIS A 221 -4.28 -13.18 -25.40
C HIS A 221 -5.46 -13.79 -26.16
N ASN A 222 -6.38 -14.43 -25.45
CA ASN A 222 -7.59 -15.05 -26.00
C ASN A 222 -8.81 -14.13 -25.94
N ALA A 223 -8.63 -12.84 -25.61
CA ALA A 223 -9.72 -11.87 -25.52
C ALA A 223 -10.40 -11.67 -26.87
N ARG A 224 -11.74 -11.66 -26.84
CA ARG A 224 -12.57 -11.43 -28.03
C ARG A 224 -13.34 -10.13 -27.87
N ILE A 225 -13.54 -9.43 -28.99
CA ILE A 225 -14.41 -8.26 -29.08
C ILE A 225 -15.85 -8.70 -28.80
N LYS A 226 -16.53 -7.97 -27.94
CA LYS A 226 -17.95 -8.19 -27.61
C LYS A 226 -18.84 -7.33 -28.48
N GLN A 227 -18.43 -6.09 -28.75
CA GLN A 227 -19.20 -5.12 -29.50
C GLN A 227 -18.70 -5.04 -30.95
N HIS A 228 -19.56 -5.40 -31.91
CA HIS A 228 -19.25 -5.33 -33.33
C HIS A 228 -19.68 -3.99 -33.93
N GLY A 229 -19.22 -3.70 -35.17
CA GLY A 229 -19.34 -2.39 -35.82
C GLY A 229 -20.75 -1.88 -36.11
N ASN A 230 -21.79 -2.68 -35.86
CA ASN A 230 -23.19 -2.30 -35.98
C ASN A 230 -23.83 -1.93 -34.61
N ALA A 231 -23.05 -1.85 -33.54
CA ALA A 231 -23.53 -1.44 -32.25
C ALA A 231 -23.81 0.08 -32.24
N THR A 232 -24.93 0.46 -31.61
CA THR A 232 -25.34 1.86 -31.44
C THR A 232 -24.92 2.46 -30.10
N SER A 233 -24.40 1.62 -29.16
CA SER A 233 -23.88 2.05 -27.86
C SER A 233 -22.43 2.51 -27.96
N GLU A 234 -22.01 3.31 -26.96
CA GLU A 234 -20.63 3.75 -26.82
C GLU A 234 -19.62 2.59 -26.91
N PRO A 235 -18.43 2.82 -27.50
CA PRO A 235 -17.41 1.78 -27.58
C PRO A 235 -16.94 1.30 -26.21
N LEU A 236 -16.93 -0.02 -26.02
CA LEU A 236 -16.40 -0.62 -24.78
C LEU A 236 -14.88 -0.45 -24.70
N ALA A 237 -14.39 0.12 -23.61
CA ALA A 237 -12.95 0.38 -23.41
C ALA A 237 -12.08 -0.87 -23.58
N ARG A 238 -12.58 -2.04 -23.18
CA ARG A 238 -11.90 -3.33 -23.38
C ARG A 238 -11.77 -3.69 -24.87
N ASP A 239 -12.81 -3.47 -25.64
CA ASP A 239 -12.84 -3.77 -27.07
C ASP A 239 -11.93 -2.79 -27.85
N GLU A 240 -11.89 -1.52 -27.43
CA GLU A 240 -10.95 -0.53 -27.97
C GLU A 240 -9.50 -0.92 -27.71
N ALA A 241 -9.18 -1.42 -26.50
CA ALA A 241 -7.85 -1.96 -26.21
C ALA A 241 -7.51 -3.16 -27.12
N ILE A 242 -8.46 -4.06 -27.41
CA ILE A 242 -8.26 -5.17 -28.36
C ILE A 242 -8.02 -4.67 -29.77
N ARG A 243 -8.81 -3.66 -30.23
CA ARG A 243 -8.66 -3.04 -31.56
C ARG A 243 -7.31 -2.35 -31.69
N GLY A 244 -6.91 -1.56 -30.69
CA GLY A 244 -5.62 -0.90 -30.64
C GLY A 244 -4.45 -1.90 -30.71
N ILE A 245 -4.52 -2.99 -29.95
CA ILE A 245 -3.50 -4.04 -29.98
C ILE A 245 -3.45 -4.76 -31.34
N ARG A 246 -4.58 -4.98 -32.00
CA ARG A 246 -4.63 -5.58 -33.34
C ARG A 246 -4.03 -4.67 -34.40
N SER A 247 -4.25 -3.36 -34.28
CA SER A 247 -3.74 -2.35 -35.23
C SER A 247 -2.25 -2.07 -35.04
N LEU A 248 -1.81 -1.82 -33.81
CA LEU A 248 -0.47 -1.32 -33.52
C LEU A 248 0.51 -2.42 -33.07
N GLY A 249 -0.02 -3.57 -32.69
CA GLY A 249 0.73 -4.57 -31.95
C GLY A 249 0.82 -4.24 -30.45
N ARG A 250 0.89 -5.28 -29.62
CA ARG A 250 0.84 -5.16 -28.13
C ARG A 250 1.93 -4.26 -27.55
N LYS A 251 3.13 -4.26 -28.14
CA LYS A 251 4.26 -3.45 -27.64
C LYS A 251 4.00 -1.96 -27.87
N SER A 252 3.63 -1.59 -29.09
CA SER A 252 3.36 -0.19 -29.46
C SER A 252 2.14 0.35 -28.73
N TRP A 253 1.06 -0.45 -28.64
CA TRP A 253 -0.12 -0.08 -27.85
C TRP A 253 0.24 0.23 -26.39
N LYS A 254 1.07 -0.60 -25.73
CA LYS A 254 1.52 -0.34 -24.36
C LYS A 254 2.31 0.96 -24.22
N GLN A 255 3.07 1.35 -25.24
CA GLN A 255 3.80 2.63 -25.24
C GLN A 255 2.84 3.80 -25.39
N GLU A 256 1.88 3.69 -26.30
CA GLU A 256 0.90 4.74 -26.60
C GLU A 256 0.01 5.06 -25.40
N VAL A 257 -0.50 4.03 -24.71
CA VAL A 257 -1.37 4.20 -23.51
C VAL A 257 -0.60 4.43 -22.21
N GLY A 258 0.72 4.59 -22.25
CA GLY A 258 1.54 4.82 -21.05
C GLY A 258 1.58 3.65 -20.05
N TYR A 259 1.31 2.42 -20.51
CA TYR A 259 1.23 1.23 -19.64
C TYR A 259 2.50 0.96 -18.81
N HIS A 260 3.66 1.49 -19.21
CA HIS A 260 4.92 1.33 -18.49
C HIS A 260 4.85 1.91 -17.06
N ARG A 261 3.96 2.87 -16.79
CA ARG A 261 3.69 3.40 -15.43
C ARG A 261 3.35 2.29 -14.43
N ARG A 262 2.82 1.14 -14.88
CA ARG A 262 2.52 -0.01 -14.03
C ARG A 262 3.72 -0.49 -13.20
N SER A 263 4.94 -0.35 -13.71
CA SER A 263 6.15 -0.73 -12.99
C SER A 263 6.33 0.00 -11.64
N LEU A 264 5.65 1.12 -11.43
CA LEU A 264 5.70 1.86 -10.17
C LEU A 264 5.02 1.11 -9.01
N ALA A 265 3.99 0.31 -9.28
CA ALA A 265 3.43 -0.58 -8.27
C ALA A 265 4.44 -1.67 -7.86
N GLU A 266 5.19 -2.23 -8.80
CA GLU A 266 6.27 -3.18 -8.52
C GLU A 266 7.37 -2.53 -7.66
N THR A 267 7.71 -1.27 -7.95
CA THR A 267 8.66 -0.48 -7.16
C THR A 267 8.15 -0.25 -5.74
N ALA A 268 6.87 0.10 -5.57
CA ALA A 268 6.26 0.26 -4.25
C ALA A 268 6.28 -1.04 -3.44
N MET A 269 5.96 -2.17 -4.06
CA MET A 269 6.05 -3.50 -3.44
C MET A 269 7.49 -3.88 -3.07
N TYR A 270 8.45 -3.56 -3.92
CA TYR A 270 9.86 -3.75 -3.63
C TYR A 270 10.28 -2.94 -2.41
N ARG A 271 9.93 -1.64 -2.35
CA ARG A 271 10.20 -0.77 -1.19
C ARG A 271 9.57 -1.34 0.09
N LEU A 272 8.31 -1.81 0.03
CA LEU A 272 7.62 -2.42 1.17
C LEU A 272 8.40 -3.62 1.72
N LYS A 273 8.82 -4.52 0.84
CA LYS A 273 9.56 -5.73 1.23
C LYS A 273 10.99 -5.45 1.68
N GLN A 274 11.66 -4.49 1.08
CA GLN A 274 13.03 -4.10 1.48
C GLN A 274 13.04 -3.47 2.87
N THR A 275 12.08 -2.59 3.17
CA THR A 275 12.02 -1.88 4.45
C THR A 275 11.57 -2.81 5.59
N PHE A 276 10.49 -3.55 5.40
CA PHE A 276 9.85 -4.31 6.49
C PHE A 276 10.07 -5.82 6.40
N GLY A 277 10.60 -6.30 5.28
CA GLY A 277 10.70 -7.73 4.97
C GLY A 277 9.40 -8.28 4.37
N ASN A 278 9.42 -9.57 4.06
CA ASN A 278 8.33 -10.27 3.36
C ASN A 278 7.39 -11.03 4.31
N LYS A 279 7.38 -10.68 5.61
CA LYS A 279 6.61 -11.38 6.65
C LYS A 279 5.75 -10.41 7.44
N LEU A 280 4.53 -10.85 7.76
CA LEU A 280 3.67 -10.23 8.75
C LEU A 280 3.94 -10.88 10.11
N LYS A 281 3.99 -10.08 11.17
CA LYS A 281 4.33 -10.52 12.53
C LYS A 281 3.10 -10.82 13.37
N ASN A 282 1.99 -10.14 13.08
CA ASN A 282 0.75 -10.29 13.80
C ASN A 282 0.05 -11.62 13.47
N ARG A 283 -0.74 -12.16 14.42
CA ARG A 283 -1.40 -13.47 14.31
C ARG A 283 -2.81 -13.37 13.70
N THR A 284 -3.58 -12.37 14.10
CA THR A 284 -4.96 -12.18 13.62
C THR A 284 -4.99 -11.36 12.33
N ILE A 285 -5.98 -11.60 11.48
CA ILE A 285 -6.13 -10.89 10.20
C ILE A 285 -6.32 -9.37 10.43
N ASP A 286 -7.07 -8.98 11.45
CA ASP A 286 -7.32 -7.57 11.76
C ASP A 286 -6.02 -6.84 12.11
N ASN A 287 -5.19 -7.43 12.98
CA ASN A 287 -3.88 -6.87 13.30
C ASN A 287 -2.89 -6.93 12.12
N GLN A 288 -3.02 -7.92 11.22
CA GLN A 288 -2.23 -7.99 9.99
C GLN A 288 -2.61 -6.86 9.01
N ASN A 289 -3.90 -6.54 8.90
CA ASN A 289 -4.39 -5.41 8.11
C ASN A 289 -3.76 -4.10 8.60
N ILE A 290 -3.81 -3.85 9.89
CA ILE A 290 -3.22 -2.63 10.47
C ILE A 290 -1.70 -2.61 10.31
N GLU A 291 -1.02 -3.75 10.50
CA GLU A 291 0.42 -3.88 10.27
C GLU A 291 0.79 -3.50 8.83
N SER A 292 0.05 -4.02 7.84
CA SER A 292 0.28 -3.72 6.43
C SER A 292 0.03 -2.25 6.12
N ARG A 293 -1.06 -1.69 6.64
CA ARG A 293 -1.45 -0.30 6.40
C ARG A 293 -0.50 0.71 7.04
N ILE A 294 -0.02 0.45 8.26
CA ILE A 294 1.03 1.26 8.90
C ILE A 294 2.31 1.25 8.06
N ARG A 295 2.73 0.10 7.53
CA ARG A 295 3.90 0.00 6.66
C ARG A 295 3.75 0.85 5.40
N CYS A 296 2.56 0.88 4.80
CA CYS A 296 2.26 1.75 3.66
C CYS A 296 2.34 3.24 4.06
N LYS A 297 1.76 3.62 5.21
CA LYS A 297 1.82 5.00 5.72
C LYS A 297 3.26 5.46 5.99
N ILE A 298 4.09 4.60 6.58
CA ILE A 298 5.53 4.87 6.77
C ILE A 298 6.23 5.10 5.43
N LEU A 299 5.94 4.29 4.41
CA LEU A 299 6.54 4.47 3.09
C LEU A 299 6.07 5.75 2.39
N ASN A 300 4.83 6.17 2.60
CA ASN A 300 4.35 7.48 2.13
C ASN A 300 5.14 8.60 2.82
N GLN A 301 5.34 8.53 4.13
CA GLN A 301 6.18 9.49 4.85
C GLN A 301 7.63 9.51 4.30
N PHE A 302 8.21 8.35 3.99
CA PHE A 302 9.53 8.29 3.34
C PHE A 302 9.53 8.93 1.94
N THR A 303 8.41 8.85 1.23
CA THR A 303 8.24 9.51 -0.07
C THR A 303 8.20 11.03 0.09
N HIS A 304 7.51 11.53 1.11
CA HIS A 304 7.45 12.97 1.42
C HIS A 304 8.81 13.54 1.84
N LEU A 305 9.64 12.77 2.54
CA LEU A 305 10.99 13.20 2.89
C LEU A 305 11.91 13.33 1.67
N GLY A 306 11.64 12.60 0.60
CA GLY A 306 12.32 12.71 -0.67
C GLY A 306 12.64 11.36 -1.33
N LEU A 307 12.65 11.37 -2.65
CA LEU A 307 13.01 10.24 -3.51
C LEU A 307 14.21 10.55 -4.38
N SER A 308 14.92 9.51 -4.82
CA SER A 308 15.94 9.65 -5.85
C SER A 308 15.32 10.02 -7.20
N GLN A 309 15.94 10.99 -7.88
CA GLN A 309 15.62 11.38 -9.25
C GLN A 309 16.69 10.82 -10.19
N PHE A 310 16.27 10.40 -11.38
CA PHE A 310 17.16 9.74 -12.35
C PHE A 310 17.14 10.49 -13.69
N GLU A 311 18.31 10.56 -14.30
CA GLU A 311 18.54 10.90 -15.70
C GLU A 311 18.78 9.68 -16.55
#